data_4b82be92108f3f7bef696edbbb6c009d
#
_entry.id   4b82be92108f3f7bef696edbbb6c009d
#
_cell.length_a   1.000
_cell.length_b   1.000
_cell.length_c   1.000
_cell.angle_alpha   90.00
_cell.angle_beta   90.00
_cell.angle_gamma   90.00
#
_symmetry.space_group_name_H-M   'P 1'
#
loop_
_entity.id
_entity.type
_entity.pdbx_description
1 polymer ?
#
loop_
_entity_poly.entity_id
_entity_poly.type
_entity_poly.pdbx_seq_one_letter_code
_entity_poly.pdbx_strand_id
1 'polypeptide(L)'
;MRFVVVTGMSGGGKSTALHMLEDVGFYCVDNLPVPLIEQFVELIAMPGSEVEKVALGLDVRVDQPFEDAQKALEKLKKNGYNFEILFMEAGDSVLLKRYKETRRMHPLSPGGRVEDGIHKERKILQDIKGKADYVIDTSNLLTRELKEEIDRIFVKNEEYNSLMVTILSFGFKHGIPADADLVFDVRFLPNPFYIDELKYLTGNDRGVQDYVMSFPEA
;
A
#
# COMPACT_ATOMS: atom_id res chain seq x y z
N MET A 1 -7.75 23.94 -0.42
CA MET A 1 -6.59 23.22 0.19
C MET A 1 -6.85 21.72 0.10
N ARG A 2 -5.93 20.92 -0.48
CA ARG A 2 -5.96 19.46 -0.45
C ARG A 2 -5.14 18.97 0.74
N PHE A 3 -5.76 18.23 1.65
CA PHE A 3 -5.11 17.73 2.86
C PHE A 3 -5.08 16.20 2.86
N VAL A 4 -3.89 15.62 2.99
CA VAL A 4 -3.66 14.17 2.97
C VAL A 4 -3.03 13.74 4.29
N VAL A 5 -3.59 12.71 4.91
CA VAL A 5 -3.01 12.03 6.07
C VAL A 5 -2.34 10.76 5.60
N VAL A 6 -1.02 10.69 5.72
CA VAL A 6 -0.22 9.52 5.36
C VAL A 6 0.02 8.69 6.62
N THR A 7 -0.54 7.50 6.67
CA THR A 7 -0.38 6.57 7.79
C THR A 7 -0.15 5.16 7.28
N GLY A 8 -0.05 4.17 8.15
CA GLY A 8 0.15 2.77 7.77
C GLY A 8 1.28 2.12 8.54
N MET A 9 1.61 0.89 8.15
CA MET A 9 2.56 0.04 8.84
C MET A 9 3.96 0.69 8.94
N SER A 10 4.59 0.55 10.09
CA SER A 10 5.98 0.93 10.29
C SER A 10 6.89 0.09 9.38
N GLY A 11 7.66 0.77 8.53
CA GLY A 11 8.39 0.11 7.43
C GLY A 11 7.57 -0.07 6.15
N GLY A 12 6.30 0.36 6.12
CA GLY A 12 5.42 0.31 4.96
C GLY A 12 5.72 1.33 3.86
N GLY A 13 6.68 2.27 4.07
CA GLY A 13 7.09 3.25 3.06
C GLY A 13 6.52 4.65 3.24
N LYS A 14 5.94 4.99 4.40
CA LYS A 14 5.36 6.33 4.69
C LYS A 14 6.31 7.49 4.39
N SER A 15 7.53 7.45 4.92
CA SER A 15 8.50 8.53 4.69
C SER A 15 8.86 8.68 3.20
N THR A 16 8.95 7.56 2.48
CA THR A 16 9.16 7.60 1.02
C THR A 16 7.96 8.25 0.31
N ALA A 17 6.75 7.90 0.71
CA ALA A 17 5.54 8.50 0.14
C ALA A 17 5.46 10.01 0.45
N LEU A 18 5.83 10.45 1.67
CA LEU A 18 5.88 11.86 2.03
C LEU A 18 6.89 12.63 1.17
N HIS A 19 8.11 12.10 0.94
CA HIS A 19 9.08 12.72 0.05
C HIS A 19 8.55 12.83 -1.39
N MET A 20 7.85 11.81 -1.89
CA MET A 20 7.25 11.85 -3.22
C MET A 20 6.11 12.88 -3.32
N LEU A 21 5.31 13.03 -2.25
CA LEU A 21 4.29 14.07 -2.17
C LEU A 21 4.92 15.48 -2.12
N GLU A 22 6.05 15.63 -1.43
CA GLU A 22 6.82 16.89 -1.42
C GLU A 22 7.30 17.24 -2.83
N ASP A 23 7.82 16.28 -3.59
CA ASP A 23 8.25 16.45 -4.98
C ASP A 23 7.11 16.96 -5.91
N VAL A 24 5.84 16.65 -5.58
CA VAL A 24 4.67 17.10 -6.36
C VAL A 24 3.94 18.29 -5.72
N GLY A 25 4.62 18.98 -4.82
CA GLY A 25 4.20 20.29 -4.30
C GLY A 25 3.32 20.24 -3.06
N PHE A 26 3.33 19.14 -2.29
CA PHE A 26 2.72 19.13 -0.98
C PHE A 26 3.68 19.69 0.08
N TYR A 27 3.14 20.49 0.99
CA TYR A 27 3.84 20.83 2.23
C TYR A 27 3.74 19.63 3.19
N CYS A 28 4.86 18.94 3.38
CA CYS A 28 4.89 17.70 4.14
C CYS A 28 5.36 17.92 5.57
N VAL A 29 4.60 17.39 6.54
CA VAL A 29 5.00 17.36 7.95
C VAL A 29 4.97 15.92 8.41
N ASP A 30 6.12 15.42 8.83
CA ASP A 30 6.21 14.08 9.41
C ASP A 30 6.26 14.17 10.94
N ASN A 31 5.62 13.18 11.58
CA ASN A 31 5.73 13.01 13.02
C ASN A 31 5.29 14.22 13.88
N LEU A 32 4.24 14.93 13.49
CA LEU A 32 3.67 15.99 14.30
C LEU A 32 3.04 15.42 15.57
N PRO A 33 3.34 15.98 16.76
CA PRO A 33 2.65 15.57 17.99
C PRO A 33 1.15 15.75 17.89
N VAL A 34 0.39 14.71 18.32
CA VAL A 34 -1.09 14.69 18.20
C VAL A 34 -1.76 15.97 18.72
N PRO A 35 -1.36 16.57 19.88
CA PRO A 35 -1.98 17.79 20.36
C PRO A 35 -1.82 19.00 19.45
N LEU A 36 -0.84 18.97 18.54
CA LEU A 36 -0.55 20.07 17.61
C LEU A 36 -1.27 19.93 16.26
N ILE A 37 -1.89 18.80 15.99
CA ILE A 37 -2.54 18.54 14.69
C ILE A 37 -3.63 19.57 14.40
N GLU A 38 -4.49 19.84 15.36
CA GLU A 38 -5.59 20.79 15.19
C GLU A 38 -5.08 22.21 14.96
N GLN A 39 -4.14 22.66 15.81
CA GLN A 39 -3.54 23.98 15.68
C GLN A 39 -2.79 24.15 14.36
N PHE A 40 -2.10 23.11 13.91
CA PHE A 40 -1.41 23.12 12.64
C PHE A 40 -2.40 23.28 11.47
N VAL A 41 -3.49 22.51 11.47
CA VAL A 41 -4.51 22.57 10.41
C VAL A 41 -5.20 23.95 10.41
N GLU A 42 -5.53 24.50 11.57
CA GLU A 42 -6.08 25.85 11.71
C GLU A 42 -5.15 26.90 11.13
N LEU A 43 -3.84 26.81 11.44
CA LEU A 43 -2.82 27.75 10.97
C LEU A 43 -2.70 27.75 9.43
N ILE A 44 -2.65 26.56 8.82
CA ILE A 44 -2.52 26.46 7.35
C ILE A 44 -3.81 26.76 6.61
N ALA A 45 -4.97 26.68 7.28
CA ALA A 45 -6.27 27.02 6.71
C ALA A 45 -6.64 28.50 6.83
N MET A 46 -5.79 29.33 7.47
CA MET A 46 -6.04 30.75 7.62
C MET A 46 -6.12 31.47 6.27
N PRO A 47 -7.00 32.46 6.13
CA PRO A 47 -7.03 33.32 4.94
C PRO A 47 -5.65 33.98 4.71
N GLY A 48 -5.12 33.84 3.50
CA GLY A 48 -3.80 34.33 3.12
C GLY A 48 -2.67 33.32 3.24
N SER A 49 -2.95 32.09 3.67
CA SER A 49 -1.99 30.98 3.56
C SER A 49 -1.74 30.64 2.08
N GLU A 50 -0.47 30.58 1.69
CA GLU A 50 -0.06 30.15 0.34
C GLU A 50 -0.05 28.61 0.18
N VAL A 51 -0.38 27.88 1.26
CA VAL A 51 -0.32 26.41 1.27
C VAL A 51 -1.61 25.81 0.70
N GLU A 52 -1.53 25.30 -0.53
CA GLU A 52 -2.68 24.70 -1.20
C GLU A 52 -2.79 23.18 -0.98
N LYS A 53 -1.64 22.51 -0.75
CA LYS A 53 -1.54 21.07 -0.59
C LYS A 53 -0.71 20.72 0.64
N VAL A 54 -1.24 19.85 1.52
CA VAL A 54 -0.57 19.45 2.77
C VAL A 54 -0.62 17.94 2.91
N ALA A 55 0.48 17.36 3.34
CA ALA A 55 0.55 15.95 3.74
C ALA A 55 1.08 15.83 5.17
N LEU A 56 0.32 15.13 6.01
CA LEU A 56 0.66 14.89 7.41
C LEU A 56 0.97 13.41 7.64
N GLY A 57 2.21 13.09 8.01
CA GLY A 57 2.61 11.76 8.42
C GLY A 57 2.18 11.45 9.86
N LEU A 58 1.43 10.38 10.05
CA LEU A 58 1.02 9.87 11.36
C LEU A 58 1.57 8.48 11.62
N ASP A 59 2.31 8.32 12.72
CA ASP A 59 2.87 7.06 13.18
C ASP A 59 2.21 6.55 14.45
N VAL A 60 2.15 5.22 14.60
CA VAL A 60 1.79 4.56 15.87
C VAL A 60 3.02 4.52 16.76
N ARG A 61 2.92 5.05 17.98
CA ARG A 61 3.99 5.05 18.97
C ARG A 61 3.48 4.60 20.34
N VAL A 62 4.38 4.04 21.14
CA VAL A 62 4.05 3.61 22.52
C VAL A 62 3.63 4.81 23.38
N ASP A 63 4.28 5.95 23.18
CA ASP A 63 4.10 7.16 24.00
C ASP A 63 2.89 8.01 23.60
N GLN A 64 2.28 7.71 22.45
CA GLN A 64 1.10 8.41 21.94
C GLN A 64 0.09 7.39 21.43
N PRO A 65 -0.96 7.10 22.20
CA PRO A 65 -2.02 6.20 21.77
C PRO A 65 -2.59 6.63 20.44
N PHE A 66 -2.66 5.71 19.48
CA PHE A 66 -3.16 6.00 18.13
C PHE A 66 -4.63 6.44 18.15
N GLU A 67 -5.39 6.05 19.18
CA GLU A 67 -6.75 6.50 19.44
C GLU A 67 -6.84 8.03 19.60
N ASP A 68 -5.82 8.68 20.12
CA ASP A 68 -5.82 10.13 20.27
C ASP A 68 -5.62 10.82 18.92
N ALA A 69 -4.81 10.24 18.03
CA ALA A 69 -4.69 10.71 16.65
C ALA A 69 -6.02 10.53 15.89
N GLN A 70 -6.71 9.40 16.06
CA GLN A 70 -8.03 9.19 15.47
C GLN A 70 -9.06 10.20 15.97
N LYS A 71 -9.11 10.48 17.29
CA LYS A 71 -9.98 11.52 17.86
C LYS A 71 -9.69 12.89 17.31
N ALA A 72 -8.39 13.24 17.15
CA ALA A 72 -7.98 14.52 16.56
C ALA A 72 -8.47 14.64 15.11
N LEU A 73 -8.32 13.58 14.30
CA LEU A 73 -8.82 13.54 12.92
C LEU A 73 -10.34 13.62 12.85
N GLU A 74 -11.06 12.91 13.74
CA GLU A 74 -12.52 13.01 13.81
C GLU A 74 -13.00 14.41 14.19
N LYS A 75 -12.27 15.08 15.09
CA LYS A 75 -12.56 16.46 15.48
C LYS A 75 -12.34 17.42 14.30
N LEU A 76 -11.25 17.26 13.56
CA LEU A 76 -11.01 18.03 12.33
C LEU A 76 -12.15 17.87 11.33
N LYS A 77 -12.62 16.64 11.11
CA LYS A 77 -13.74 16.37 10.21
C LYS A 77 -15.04 17.01 10.68
N LYS A 78 -15.32 17.01 12.00
CA LYS A 78 -16.48 17.70 12.60
C LYS A 78 -16.38 19.23 12.46
N ASN A 79 -15.16 19.78 12.50
CA ASN A 79 -14.89 21.22 12.29
C ASN A 79 -14.92 21.64 10.82
N GLY A 80 -15.26 20.73 9.89
CA GLY A 80 -15.41 21.02 8.47
C GLY A 80 -14.13 20.90 7.64
N TYR A 81 -13.03 20.40 8.22
CA TYR A 81 -11.81 20.13 7.47
C TYR A 81 -11.91 18.76 6.78
N ASN A 82 -11.88 18.79 5.45
CA ASN A 82 -11.83 17.56 4.65
C ASN A 82 -10.39 17.13 4.46
N PHE A 83 -10.14 15.82 4.60
CA PHE A 83 -8.85 15.21 4.34
C PHE A 83 -9.04 13.83 3.72
N GLU A 84 -8.02 13.40 2.96
CA GLU A 84 -7.91 12.07 2.37
C GLU A 84 -6.91 11.26 3.19
N ILE A 85 -7.13 9.96 3.36
CA ILE A 85 -6.22 9.07 4.07
C ILE A 85 -5.51 8.16 3.07
N LEU A 86 -4.18 8.31 3.00
CA LEU A 86 -3.29 7.41 2.30
C LEU A 86 -2.69 6.41 3.29
N PHE A 87 -3.05 5.14 3.15
CA PHE A 87 -2.56 4.06 3.99
C PHE A 87 -1.45 3.28 3.28
N MET A 88 -0.26 3.26 3.89
CA MET A 88 0.89 2.51 3.40
C MET A 88 0.94 1.12 4.04
N GLU A 89 0.76 0.09 3.22
CA GLU A 89 0.75 -1.32 3.63
C GLU A 89 2.02 -2.04 3.17
N ALA A 90 2.37 -3.12 3.86
CA ALA A 90 3.29 -4.16 3.37
C ALA A 90 3.05 -5.47 4.12
N GLY A 91 3.29 -6.60 3.47
CA GLY A 91 3.20 -7.93 4.06
C GLY A 91 4.21 -8.13 5.19
N ASP A 92 3.84 -8.95 6.17
CA ASP A 92 4.64 -9.16 7.41
C ASP A 92 6.06 -9.64 7.12
N SER A 93 6.23 -10.54 6.15
CA SER A 93 7.55 -11.04 5.73
C SER A 93 8.45 -9.93 5.17
N VAL A 94 7.86 -9.01 4.41
CA VAL A 94 8.55 -7.85 3.83
C VAL A 94 8.93 -6.85 4.92
N LEU A 95 8.02 -6.56 5.85
CA LEU A 95 8.29 -5.70 6.99
C LEU A 95 9.42 -6.27 7.84
N LEU A 96 9.36 -7.56 8.18
CA LEU A 96 10.43 -8.24 8.92
C LEU A 96 11.80 -8.12 8.21
N LYS A 97 11.83 -8.28 6.89
CA LYS A 97 13.06 -8.13 6.10
C LYS A 97 13.59 -6.69 6.18
N ARG A 98 12.74 -5.68 5.98
CA ARG A 98 13.09 -4.25 6.06
C ARG A 98 13.62 -3.87 7.44
N TYR A 99 13.02 -4.39 8.52
CA TYR A 99 13.53 -4.18 9.88
C TYR A 99 14.91 -4.79 10.11
N LYS A 100 15.17 -6.01 9.59
CA LYS A 100 16.48 -6.64 9.64
C LYS A 100 17.55 -5.83 8.90
N GLU A 101 17.23 -5.35 7.71
CA GLU A 101 18.12 -4.54 6.87
C GLU A 101 18.50 -3.21 7.54
N THR A 102 17.52 -2.55 8.14
CA THR A 102 17.72 -1.24 8.80
C THR A 102 18.23 -1.34 10.23
N ARG A 103 18.26 -2.56 10.83
CA ARG A 103 18.64 -2.82 12.22
C ARG A 103 17.88 -1.94 13.24
N ARG A 104 16.63 -1.61 12.95
CA ARG A 104 15.78 -0.83 13.83
C ARG A 104 14.94 -1.73 14.71
N MET A 105 14.61 -1.27 15.91
CA MET A 105 13.59 -1.89 16.76
C MET A 105 12.21 -1.44 16.33
N HIS A 106 11.21 -2.32 16.47
CA HIS A 106 9.83 -1.94 16.18
C HIS A 106 9.29 -1.00 17.28
N PRO A 107 8.61 0.10 16.93
CA PRO A 107 8.10 1.07 17.92
C PRO A 107 7.24 0.44 19.01
N LEU A 108 6.40 -0.56 18.69
CA LEU A 108 5.51 -1.24 19.62
C LEU A 108 6.12 -2.50 20.29
N SER A 109 7.41 -2.78 20.08
CA SER A 109 8.11 -3.92 20.68
C SER A 109 9.55 -3.54 21.04
N PRO A 110 9.76 -2.51 21.90
CA PRO A 110 11.11 -2.10 22.30
C PRO A 110 11.76 -3.25 23.09
N GLY A 111 12.87 -3.76 22.57
CA GLY A 111 13.59 -4.89 23.18
C GLY A 111 12.96 -6.28 22.97
N GLY A 112 11.80 -6.37 22.31
CA GLY A 112 11.11 -7.62 21.97
C GLY A 112 11.29 -8.04 20.50
N ARG A 113 10.51 -9.04 20.08
CA ARG A 113 10.53 -9.52 18.70
C ARG A 113 9.80 -8.50 17.80
N VAL A 114 10.42 -8.19 16.65
CA VAL A 114 9.82 -7.30 15.64
C VAL A 114 8.47 -7.83 15.16
N GLU A 115 8.34 -9.14 15.00
CA GLU A 115 7.12 -9.82 14.59
C GLU A 115 5.92 -9.51 15.50
N ASP A 116 6.14 -9.53 16.83
CA ASP A 116 5.11 -9.20 17.80
C ASP A 116 4.67 -7.73 17.69
N GLY A 117 5.62 -6.86 17.38
CA GLY A 117 5.35 -5.44 17.12
C GLY A 117 4.50 -5.23 15.89
N ILE A 118 4.82 -5.89 14.78
CA ILE A 118 4.07 -5.85 13.51
C ILE A 118 2.62 -6.31 13.73
N HIS A 119 2.42 -7.44 14.42
CA HIS A 119 1.09 -7.96 14.69
C HIS A 119 0.25 -7.02 15.56
N LYS A 120 0.87 -6.38 16.58
CA LYS A 120 0.19 -5.38 17.41
C LYS A 120 -0.20 -4.14 16.61
N GLU A 121 0.73 -3.63 15.80
CA GLU A 121 0.52 -2.45 14.97
C GLU A 121 -0.61 -2.67 13.97
N ARG A 122 -0.63 -3.83 13.30
CA ARG A 122 -1.68 -4.21 12.35
C ARG A 122 -3.07 -4.20 12.97
N LYS A 123 -3.21 -4.69 14.22
CA LYS A 123 -4.48 -4.65 14.95
C LYS A 123 -4.92 -3.21 15.27
N ILE A 124 -3.99 -2.37 15.70
CA ILE A 124 -4.26 -0.95 16.02
C ILE A 124 -4.69 -0.18 14.78
N LEU A 125 -4.05 -0.47 13.64
CA LEU A 125 -4.28 0.25 12.38
C LEU A 125 -5.46 -0.28 11.57
N GLN A 126 -6.10 -1.38 11.98
CA GLN A 126 -7.16 -2.02 11.20
C GLN A 126 -8.33 -1.07 10.91
N ASP A 127 -8.76 -0.30 11.88
CA ASP A 127 -9.89 0.63 11.75
C ASP A 127 -9.60 1.78 10.78
N ILE A 128 -8.39 2.35 10.86
CA ILE A 128 -8.03 3.45 9.96
C ILE A 128 -7.76 2.94 8.55
N LYS A 129 -7.23 1.73 8.39
CA LYS A 129 -7.10 1.08 7.10
C LYS A 129 -8.47 0.92 6.42
N GLY A 130 -9.50 0.53 7.17
CA GLY A 130 -10.88 0.41 6.65
C GLY A 130 -11.54 1.74 6.27
N LYS A 131 -11.00 2.87 6.77
CA LYS A 131 -11.47 4.23 6.47
C LYS A 131 -10.57 4.95 5.45
N ALA A 132 -9.51 4.30 4.99
CA ALA A 132 -8.55 4.90 4.06
C ALA A 132 -9.16 5.09 2.67
N ASP A 133 -8.92 6.26 2.08
CA ASP A 133 -9.33 6.58 0.71
C ASP A 133 -8.41 5.88 -0.29
N TYR A 134 -7.13 5.71 0.08
CA TYR A 134 -6.12 5.03 -0.74
C TYR A 134 -5.31 4.08 0.13
N VAL A 135 -5.14 2.83 -0.34
CA VAL A 135 -4.28 1.82 0.29
C VAL A 135 -3.24 1.39 -0.73
N ILE A 136 -1.97 1.69 -0.48
CA ILE A 136 -0.87 1.25 -1.34
C ILE A 136 -0.09 0.14 -0.64
N ASP A 137 -0.13 -1.06 -1.21
CA ASP A 137 0.71 -2.17 -0.77
C ASP A 137 2.08 -2.10 -1.46
N THR A 138 3.11 -1.84 -0.67
CA THR A 138 4.49 -1.69 -1.13
C THR A 138 5.29 -2.99 -1.08
N SER A 139 4.66 -4.13 -0.84
CA SER A 139 5.34 -5.42 -0.67
C SER A 139 6.23 -5.76 -1.86
N ASN A 140 5.71 -5.56 -3.06
CA ASN A 140 6.37 -5.92 -4.32
C ASN A 140 6.67 -4.69 -5.21
N LEU A 141 6.41 -3.48 -4.72
CA LEU A 141 6.65 -2.26 -5.49
C LEU A 141 8.12 -1.82 -5.43
N LEU A 142 8.69 -1.52 -6.57
CA LEU A 142 9.91 -0.74 -6.67
C LEU A 142 9.60 0.73 -6.32
N THR A 143 10.63 1.48 -5.92
CA THR A 143 10.48 2.91 -5.58
C THR A 143 9.90 3.73 -6.73
N ARG A 144 10.27 3.42 -7.99
CA ARG A 144 9.72 4.08 -9.18
C ARG A 144 8.23 3.80 -9.35
N GLU A 145 7.79 2.58 -9.08
CA GLU A 145 6.39 2.16 -9.21
C GLU A 145 5.52 2.83 -8.14
N LEU A 146 6.04 2.92 -6.91
CA LEU A 146 5.40 3.71 -5.86
C LEU A 146 5.25 5.18 -6.27
N LYS A 147 6.27 5.77 -6.93
CA LYS A 147 6.16 7.15 -7.45
C LYS A 147 5.08 7.28 -8.51
N GLU A 148 4.99 6.33 -9.44
CA GLU A 148 3.94 6.30 -10.46
C GLU A 148 2.53 6.24 -9.85
N GLU A 149 2.34 5.46 -8.77
CA GLU A 149 1.09 5.40 -8.02
C GLU A 149 0.75 6.74 -7.33
N ILE A 150 1.72 7.36 -6.66
CA ILE A 150 1.54 8.67 -6.02
C ILE A 150 1.20 9.73 -7.08
N ASP A 151 1.91 9.76 -8.21
CA ASP A 151 1.66 10.69 -9.30
C ASP A 151 0.26 10.49 -9.90
N ARG A 152 -0.19 9.25 -10.06
CA ARG A 152 -1.52 8.91 -10.55
C ARG A 152 -2.62 9.48 -9.66
N ILE A 153 -2.51 9.28 -8.35
CA ILE A 153 -3.52 9.69 -7.36
C ILE A 153 -3.51 11.21 -7.15
N PHE A 154 -2.33 11.80 -6.95
CA PHE A 154 -2.22 13.15 -6.41
C PHE A 154 -1.87 14.22 -7.44
N VAL A 155 -1.40 13.83 -8.62
CA VAL A 155 -1.09 14.76 -9.73
C VAL A 155 -2.16 14.68 -10.82
N LYS A 156 -2.44 13.46 -11.33
CA LYS A 156 -3.37 13.27 -12.44
C LYS A 156 -4.84 13.22 -12.00
N ASN A 157 -5.11 13.05 -10.71
CA ASN A 157 -6.46 12.85 -10.15
C ASN A 157 -7.22 11.70 -10.84
N GLU A 158 -6.51 10.65 -11.26
CA GLU A 158 -7.12 9.45 -11.82
C GLU A 158 -7.84 8.66 -10.72
N GLU A 159 -8.96 8.02 -11.04
CA GLU A 159 -9.63 7.13 -10.09
C GLU A 159 -8.69 6.01 -9.67
N TYR A 160 -8.47 5.89 -8.37
CA TYR A 160 -7.62 4.87 -7.79
C TYR A 160 -8.42 3.60 -7.56
N ASN A 161 -8.14 2.58 -8.36
CA ASN A 161 -8.59 1.22 -8.09
C ASN A 161 -7.51 0.52 -7.26
N SER A 162 -7.78 0.31 -5.96
CA SER A 162 -6.87 -0.36 -5.03
C SER A 162 -6.70 -1.86 -5.31
N LEU A 163 -7.51 -2.42 -6.19
CA LEU A 163 -7.41 -3.82 -6.57
C LEU A 163 -6.34 -4.01 -7.66
N MET A 164 -5.15 -4.45 -7.25
CA MET A 164 -4.12 -4.95 -8.14
C MET A 164 -4.31 -6.47 -8.30
N VAL A 165 -4.63 -6.92 -9.51
CA VAL A 165 -4.70 -8.34 -9.84
C VAL A 165 -3.43 -8.73 -10.58
N THR A 166 -2.61 -9.57 -9.96
CA THR A 166 -1.42 -10.16 -10.59
C THR A 166 -1.77 -11.58 -11.03
N ILE A 167 -1.67 -11.85 -12.32
CA ILE A 167 -1.86 -13.19 -12.88
C ILE A 167 -0.49 -13.78 -13.17
N LEU A 168 -0.17 -14.88 -12.49
CA LEU A 168 1.10 -15.58 -12.64
C LEU A 168 0.88 -16.98 -13.23
N SER A 169 1.56 -17.27 -14.34
CA SER A 169 1.65 -18.64 -14.86
C SER A 169 2.87 -19.33 -14.24
N PHE A 170 2.66 -20.54 -13.66
CA PHE A 170 3.73 -21.29 -13.04
C PHE A 170 3.61 -22.79 -13.33
N GLY A 171 4.75 -23.48 -13.22
CA GLY A 171 4.76 -24.95 -13.31
C GLY A 171 4.81 -25.60 -11.93
N PHE A 172 3.90 -26.51 -11.63
CA PHE A 172 3.84 -27.27 -10.36
C PHE A 172 5.15 -27.97 -9.99
N LYS A 173 6.04 -28.23 -10.96
CA LYS A 173 7.38 -28.77 -10.73
C LYS A 173 8.21 -27.93 -9.76
N HIS A 174 7.97 -26.63 -9.72
CA HIS A 174 8.73 -25.67 -8.88
C HIS A 174 7.96 -25.27 -7.61
N GLY A 175 6.80 -25.88 -7.35
CA GLY A 175 5.93 -25.53 -6.24
C GLY A 175 4.93 -24.44 -6.61
N ILE A 176 3.98 -24.22 -5.71
CA ILE A 176 3.00 -23.14 -5.79
C ILE A 176 3.68 -21.85 -5.29
N PRO A 177 3.51 -20.70 -5.98
CA PRO A 177 4.00 -19.40 -5.49
C PRO A 177 3.48 -19.13 -4.07
N ALA A 178 4.37 -18.74 -3.17
CA ALA A 178 4.04 -18.56 -1.75
C ALA A 178 3.15 -17.35 -1.47
N ASP A 179 3.06 -16.43 -2.44
CA ASP A 179 2.30 -15.18 -2.44
C ASP A 179 0.99 -15.27 -3.24
N ALA A 180 0.60 -16.48 -3.70
CA ALA A 180 -0.64 -16.66 -4.43
C ALA A 180 -1.84 -16.72 -3.47
N ASP A 181 -2.81 -15.81 -3.66
CA ASP A 181 -4.08 -15.85 -2.94
C ASP A 181 -5.05 -16.89 -3.52
N LEU A 182 -5.00 -17.10 -4.84
CA LEU A 182 -5.82 -18.06 -5.56
C LEU A 182 -4.94 -18.89 -6.51
N VAL A 183 -5.17 -20.18 -6.56
CA VAL A 183 -4.48 -21.10 -7.48
C VAL A 183 -5.51 -21.89 -8.28
N PHE A 184 -5.42 -21.78 -9.60
CA PHE A 184 -6.25 -22.55 -10.53
C PHE A 184 -5.39 -23.62 -11.19
N ASP A 185 -5.80 -24.88 -11.04
CA ASP A 185 -5.15 -26.00 -11.70
C ASP A 185 -5.83 -26.26 -13.07
N VAL A 186 -5.13 -25.89 -14.13
CA VAL A 186 -5.62 -26.03 -15.52
C VAL A 186 -5.10 -27.29 -16.23
N ARG A 187 -4.48 -28.25 -15.50
CA ARG A 187 -3.90 -29.47 -16.09
C ARG A 187 -4.96 -30.47 -16.61
N PHE A 188 -6.23 -30.22 -16.33
CA PHE A 188 -7.33 -30.98 -16.95
C PHE A 188 -7.52 -30.68 -18.44
N LEU A 189 -7.02 -29.49 -18.90
CA LEU A 189 -7.06 -29.15 -20.31
C LEU A 189 -6.07 -29.99 -21.12
N PRO A 190 -6.42 -30.38 -22.35
CA PRO A 190 -5.52 -31.12 -23.23
C PRO A 190 -4.23 -30.32 -23.49
N ASN A 191 -3.10 -31.00 -23.29
CA ASN A 191 -1.78 -30.35 -23.39
C ASN A 191 -1.34 -30.26 -24.88
N PRO A 192 -1.16 -29.03 -25.40
CA PRO A 192 -0.70 -28.81 -26.78
C PRO A 192 0.65 -29.49 -27.12
N PHE A 193 1.46 -29.75 -26.11
CA PHE A 193 2.76 -30.42 -26.27
C PHE A 193 2.68 -31.80 -26.96
N TYR A 194 1.55 -32.50 -26.85
CA TYR A 194 1.36 -33.78 -27.49
C TYR A 194 0.88 -33.71 -28.94
N ILE A 195 0.71 -32.48 -29.48
CA ILE A 195 0.38 -32.25 -30.88
C ILE A 195 1.67 -31.87 -31.61
N ASP A 196 2.05 -32.65 -32.62
CA ASP A 196 3.33 -32.48 -33.31
C ASP A 196 3.54 -31.08 -33.90
N GLU A 197 2.46 -30.44 -34.35
CA GLU A 197 2.47 -29.09 -34.94
C GLU A 197 2.58 -27.97 -33.88
N LEU A 198 2.21 -28.26 -32.60
CA LEU A 198 2.13 -27.28 -31.53
C LEU A 198 3.22 -27.45 -30.47
N LYS A 199 3.89 -28.60 -30.41
CA LYS A 199 4.80 -28.94 -29.31
C LYS A 199 6.00 -28.01 -29.11
N TYR A 200 6.38 -27.27 -30.14
CA TYR A 200 7.49 -26.30 -30.10
C TYR A 200 7.01 -24.84 -29.99
N LEU A 201 5.69 -24.65 -29.96
CA LEU A 201 5.06 -23.34 -29.81
C LEU A 201 4.78 -23.06 -28.33
N THR A 202 4.46 -21.81 -28.03
CA THR A 202 4.17 -21.31 -26.68
C THR A 202 2.73 -20.82 -26.59
N GLY A 203 2.24 -20.54 -25.39
CA GLY A 203 0.92 -19.92 -25.17
C GLY A 203 0.72 -18.54 -25.80
N ASN A 204 1.80 -17.91 -26.29
CA ASN A 204 1.71 -16.67 -27.04
C ASN A 204 1.43 -16.88 -28.55
N ASP A 205 1.55 -18.12 -29.00
CA ASP A 205 1.33 -18.46 -30.40
C ASP A 205 -0.15 -18.80 -30.65
N ARG A 206 -0.73 -18.19 -31.66
CA ARG A 206 -2.15 -18.27 -31.98
C ARG A 206 -2.66 -19.70 -32.15
N GLY A 207 -1.85 -20.58 -32.76
CA GLY A 207 -2.22 -21.99 -32.94
C GLY A 207 -2.42 -22.73 -31.60
N VAL A 208 -1.62 -22.41 -30.58
CA VAL A 208 -1.76 -22.95 -29.22
C VAL A 208 -3.00 -22.39 -28.55
N GLN A 209 -3.23 -21.08 -28.67
CA GLN A 209 -4.42 -20.40 -28.11
C GLN A 209 -5.70 -20.98 -28.71
N ASP A 210 -5.78 -21.05 -30.03
CA ASP A 210 -6.95 -21.58 -30.76
C ASP A 210 -7.22 -23.05 -30.37
N TYR A 211 -6.17 -23.85 -30.21
CA TYR A 211 -6.30 -25.23 -29.76
C TYR A 211 -6.87 -25.33 -28.34
N VAL A 212 -6.27 -24.64 -27.38
CA VAL A 212 -6.70 -24.70 -25.97
C VAL A 212 -8.11 -24.13 -25.81
N MET A 213 -8.41 -23.00 -26.44
CA MET A 213 -9.72 -22.35 -26.36
C MET A 213 -10.82 -23.07 -27.15
N SER A 214 -10.49 -24.13 -27.90
CA SER A 214 -11.48 -24.95 -28.59
C SER A 214 -12.22 -25.93 -27.68
N PHE A 215 -11.75 -26.12 -26.45
CA PHE A 215 -12.37 -27.00 -25.48
C PHE A 215 -13.39 -26.25 -24.62
N PRO A 216 -14.57 -26.85 -24.36
CA PRO A 216 -15.62 -26.17 -23.57
C PRO A 216 -15.24 -25.86 -22.13
N GLU A 217 -14.22 -26.54 -21.60
CA GLU A 217 -13.72 -26.39 -20.24
C GLU A 217 -12.66 -25.28 -20.09
N ALA A 218 -12.23 -24.64 -21.20
CA ALA A 218 -11.16 -23.62 -21.23
C ALA A 218 -11.62 -22.20 -20.81
#